data_e6f4d72ff406aaea3165085e078440ab
#
_entry.id   e6f4d72ff406aaea3165085e078440ab
#
_cell.length_a   1.000
_cell.length_b   1.000
_cell.length_c   1.000
_cell.angle_alpha   90.00
_cell.angle_beta   90.00
_cell.angle_gamma   90.00
#
_symmetry.space_group_name_H-M   'P 1'
#
loop_
_entity.id
_entity.type
_entity.pdbx_description
1 polymer ?
#
loop_
_entity_poly.entity_id
_entity_poly.type
_entity_poly.pdbx_seq_one_letter_code
_entity_poly.pdbx_strand_id
1 'polypeptide(L)'
;MAKQKASKQKKMNVRVDFTPMVDMMMLLITFFMLCTSLAKPQTMELSMPSNDKNQTKEDKSVTKASYTITIYVGSNDQIYYIAGLPKYDDPTCLKKTTWGKDGIRKVLISHVTEDGTQPVQQVMLAKAKLDEKKLANPNYPDSLYNKELSKIKSGEINGQKISTLTVIIKATDKSAYKNLIRALDEMQICSIGKYVIDKINPDDQKLLDKAGVK
;
A
#
# COMPACT_ATOMS: atom_id res chain seq x y z
N MET A 1 -40.18 84.97 26.43
CA MET A 1 -38.90 84.30 26.06
C MET A 1 -38.85 82.93 26.68
N ALA A 2 -39.13 81.91 25.89
CA ALA A 2 -39.16 80.50 26.36
C ALA A 2 -37.74 79.87 26.24
N LYS A 3 -37.21 79.49 27.38
CA LYS A 3 -35.85 78.82 27.48
C LYS A 3 -35.97 77.38 27.09
N GLN A 4 -35.46 77.00 25.88
CA GLN A 4 -35.34 75.59 25.45
C GLN A 4 -34.36 74.85 26.37
N LYS A 5 -34.86 73.79 27.03
CA LYS A 5 -34.06 72.87 27.77
C LYS A 5 -33.31 71.96 26.79
N ALA A 6 -31.98 72.05 26.73
CA ALA A 6 -31.12 71.11 26.00
C ALA A 6 -31.28 69.70 26.55
N SER A 7 -31.70 68.77 25.69
CA SER A 7 -31.75 67.33 26.01
C SER A 7 -30.32 66.79 26.22
N LYS A 8 -30.03 66.32 27.45
CA LYS A 8 -28.78 65.61 27.76
C LYS A 8 -28.85 64.22 27.13
N GLN A 9 -28.21 64.04 25.98
CA GLN A 9 -28.01 62.73 25.40
C GLN A 9 -27.16 61.90 26.38
N LYS A 10 -27.74 60.82 26.92
CA LYS A 10 -27.09 59.83 27.77
C LYS A 10 -26.08 59.05 26.88
N LYS A 11 -24.76 59.26 27.11
CA LYS A 11 -23.72 58.46 26.46
C LYS A 11 -23.91 57.02 26.90
N MET A 12 -24.49 56.18 26.01
CA MET A 12 -24.50 54.75 26.23
C MET A 12 -23.11 54.21 25.86
N ASN A 13 -22.38 53.71 26.86
CA ASN A 13 -21.17 52.90 26.63
C ASN A 13 -21.62 51.57 26.03
N VAL A 14 -21.64 51.47 24.74
CA VAL A 14 -21.87 50.21 24.02
C VAL A 14 -20.60 49.40 24.16
N ARG A 15 -20.56 48.52 25.15
CA ARG A 15 -19.57 47.46 25.21
C ARG A 15 -19.95 46.43 24.17
N VAL A 16 -19.16 46.30 23.10
CA VAL A 16 -19.33 45.26 22.11
C VAL A 16 -18.91 43.95 22.78
N ASP A 17 -19.85 43.02 22.86
CA ASP A 17 -19.57 41.69 23.39
C ASP A 17 -18.96 40.86 22.24
N PHE A 18 -17.69 40.47 22.39
CA PHE A 18 -16.95 39.65 21.40
C PHE A 18 -17.12 38.14 21.67
N THR A 19 -17.83 37.73 22.70
CA THR A 19 -18.01 36.32 23.08
C THR A 19 -18.56 35.48 21.93
N PRO A 20 -19.60 35.89 21.19
CA PRO A 20 -20.10 35.09 20.06
C PRO A 20 -19.10 34.95 18.91
N MET A 21 -18.28 35.98 18.69
CA MET A 21 -17.27 35.98 17.65
C MET A 21 -16.13 34.99 17.97
N VAL A 22 -15.70 34.96 19.23
CA VAL A 22 -14.67 34.03 19.70
C VAL A 22 -15.17 32.58 19.67
N ASP A 23 -16.43 32.34 20.04
CA ASP A 23 -17.03 31.00 19.99
C ASP A 23 -17.09 30.46 18.55
N MET A 24 -17.52 31.30 17.60
CA MET A 24 -17.50 30.93 16.17
C MET A 24 -16.09 30.60 15.66
N MET A 25 -15.09 31.35 16.09
CA MET A 25 -13.70 31.07 15.72
C MET A 25 -13.19 29.74 16.36
N MET A 26 -13.54 29.47 17.61
CA MET A 26 -13.20 28.22 18.29
C MET A 26 -13.85 27.01 17.61
N LEU A 27 -15.12 27.11 17.26
CA LEU A 27 -15.84 26.04 16.51
C LEU A 27 -15.19 25.81 15.14
N LEU A 28 -14.80 26.84 14.45
CA LEU A 28 -14.15 26.75 13.14
C LEU A 28 -12.77 26.07 13.26
N ILE A 29 -11.96 26.45 14.25
CA ILE A 29 -10.64 25.85 14.50
C ILE A 29 -10.78 24.37 14.89
N THR A 30 -11.71 24.04 15.78
CA THR A 30 -11.92 22.64 16.20
C THR A 30 -12.44 21.79 15.06
N PHE A 31 -13.29 22.34 14.19
CA PHE A 31 -13.75 21.66 12.98
C PHE A 31 -12.59 21.37 12.01
N PHE A 32 -11.73 22.35 11.74
CA PHE A 32 -10.55 22.13 10.89
C PHE A 32 -9.58 21.13 11.50
N MET A 33 -9.34 21.18 12.81
CA MET A 33 -8.51 20.20 13.51
C MET A 33 -9.08 18.79 13.37
N LEU A 34 -10.39 18.63 13.51
CA LEU A 34 -11.08 17.34 13.32
C LEU A 34 -10.94 16.86 11.88
N CYS A 35 -11.19 17.72 10.89
CA CYS A 35 -11.07 17.37 9.46
C CYS A 35 -9.64 16.97 9.10
N THR A 36 -8.63 17.67 9.57
CA THR A 36 -7.22 17.33 9.30
C THR A 36 -6.78 16.06 10.01
N SER A 37 -7.33 15.76 11.20
CA SER A 37 -7.06 14.52 11.93
C SER A 37 -7.68 13.30 11.24
N LEU A 38 -8.85 13.45 10.60
CA LEU A 38 -9.51 12.38 9.86
C LEU A 38 -8.90 12.14 8.47
N ALA A 39 -8.35 13.17 7.85
CA ALA A 39 -7.67 13.09 6.57
C ALA A 39 -6.23 12.57 6.73
N LYS A 40 -6.04 11.37 7.31
CA LYS A 40 -4.76 10.66 7.17
C LYS A 40 -4.69 10.17 5.72
N PRO A 41 -3.85 10.77 4.84
CA PRO A 41 -3.64 10.21 3.52
C PRO A 41 -3.04 8.82 3.73
N GLN A 42 -3.73 7.78 3.31
CA GLN A 42 -3.12 6.47 3.13
C GLN A 42 -2.22 6.58 1.88
N THR A 43 -1.08 7.22 2.06
CA THR A 43 -0.04 7.21 1.04
C THR A 43 0.47 5.79 0.95
N MET A 44 0.31 5.18 -0.22
CA MET A 44 1.05 3.99 -0.56
C MET A 44 2.54 4.38 -0.52
N GLU A 45 3.27 3.91 0.48
CA GLU A 45 4.71 3.91 0.40
C GLU A 45 5.11 2.89 -0.69
N LEU A 46 5.26 3.38 -1.90
CA LEU A 46 5.93 2.66 -2.98
C LEU A 46 7.40 2.56 -2.59
N SER A 47 7.73 1.50 -1.87
CA SER A 47 9.13 1.11 -1.68
C SER A 47 9.67 0.62 -3.01
N MET A 48 10.05 1.55 -3.89
CA MET A 48 10.84 1.20 -5.07
C MET A 48 12.20 0.74 -4.59
N PRO A 49 12.65 -0.47 -4.93
CA PRO A 49 14.04 -0.83 -4.74
C PRO A 49 14.88 0.17 -5.55
N SER A 50 15.74 0.93 -4.86
CA SER A 50 16.63 1.86 -5.50
C SER A 50 17.52 1.08 -6.46
N ASN A 51 17.59 1.54 -7.71
CA ASN A 51 18.51 1.04 -8.72
C ASN A 51 19.92 1.62 -8.44
N ASP A 52 20.37 1.56 -7.17
CA ASP A 52 21.71 1.95 -6.78
C ASP A 52 22.72 1.00 -7.41
N LYS A 53 23.42 1.50 -8.42
CA LYS A 53 24.52 0.82 -9.13
C LYS A 53 25.69 0.40 -8.21
N ASN A 54 25.63 0.77 -6.93
CA ASN A 54 26.64 0.48 -5.92
C ASN A 54 26.27 -0.64 -4.94
N GLN A 55 25.17 -1.39 -5.20
CA GLN A 55 24.94 -2.61 -4.45
C GLN A 55 26.01 -3.64 -4.81
N THR A 56 26.86 -3.94 -3.86
CA THR A 56 27.86 -4.99 -3.93
C THR A 56 27.18 -6.30 -4.37
N LYS A 57 27.87 -7.08 -5.21
CA LYS A 57 27.37 -8.33 -5.79
C LYS A 57 26.89 -9.36 -4.74
N GLU A 58 27.18 -9.15 -3.47
CA GLU A 58 26.74 -9.96 -2.34
C GLU A 58 25.31 -9.67 -1.88
N ASP A 59 24.77 -8.45 -2.14
CA ASP A 59 23.37 -8.10 -1.83
C ASP A 59 22.37 -8.51 -2.93
N LYS A 60 22.85 -8.91 -4.09
CA LYS A 60 22.05 -9.70 -5.05
C LYS A 60 21.98 -11.13 -4.52
N SER A 61 21.36 -11.31 -3.35
CA SER A 61 20.95 -12.65 -2.94
C SER A 61 20.18 -13.23 -4.12
N VAL A 62 20.71 -14.29 -4.68
CA VAL A 62 20.05 -15.10 -5.71
C VAL A 62 18.67 -15.38 -5.13
N THR A 63 17.70 -14.59 -5.53
CA THR A 63 16.32 -14.81 -5.08
C THR A 63 15.98 -16.17 -5.63
N LYS A 64 15.86 -17.17 -4.74
CA LYS A 64 15.56 -18.55 -5.15
C LYS A 64 14.34 -18.47 -6.08
N ALA A 65 14.40 -19.14 -7.20
CA ALA A 65 13.34 -19.10 -8.22
C ALA A 65 11.95 -19.33 -7.60
N SER A 66 11.86 -20.21 -6.62
CA SER A 66 10.63 -20.53 -5.90
C SER A 66 10.04 -19.42 -5.05
N TYR A 67 10.83 -18.38 -4.73
CA TYR A 67 10.39 -17.20 -3.97
C TYR A 67 10.03 -16.02 -4.88
N THR A 68 9.91 -16.23 -6.19
CA THR A 68 9.58 -15.18 -7.15
C THR A 68 8.27 -15.52 -7.86
N ILE A 69 7.37 -14.55 -7.94
CA ILE A 69 6.16 -14.62 -8.78
C ILE A 69 6.18 -13.42 -9.72
N THR A 70 6.06 -13.69 -11.02
CA THR A 70 5.91 -12.64 -12.02
C THR A 70 4.44 -12.51 -12.40
N ILE A 71 3.90 -11.31 -12.31
CA ILE A 71 2.52 -10.96 -12.64
C ILE A 71 2.53 -10.14 -13.92
N TYR A 72 1.80 -10.58 -14.93
CA TYR A 72 1.59 -9.85 -16.17
C TYR A 72 0.19 -9.27 -16.20
N VAL A 73 0.12 -7.97 -16.36
CA VAL A 73 -1.15 -7.23 -16.45
C VAL A 73 -1.44 -6.94 -17.90
N GLY A 74 -2.46 -7.60 -18.44
CA GLY A 74 -2.88 -7.49 -19.83
C GLY A 74 -3.97 -6.44 -20.07
N SER A 75 -4.46 -6.41 -21.32
CA SER A 75 -5.64 -5.63 -21.69
C SER A 75 -6.93 -6.25 -21.11
N ASN A 76 -8.04 -5.50 -21.11
CA ASN A 76 -9.38 -5.98 -20.73
C ASN A 76 -9.45 -6.63 -19.34
N ASP A 77 -8.78 -6.04 -18.33
CA ASP A 77 -8.75 -6.52 -16.94
C ASP A 77 -8.17 -7.94 -16.78
N GLN A 78 -7.48 -8.45 -17.79
CA GLN A 78 -6.85 -9.77 -17.74
C GLN A 78 -5.56 -9.71 -16.93
N ILE A 79 -5.35 -10.75 -16.14
CA ILE A 79 -4.15 -10.91 -15.32
C ILE A 79 -3.61 -12.35 -15.49
N TYR A 80 -2.31 -12.44 -15.61
CA TYR A 80 -1.60 -13.71 -15.73
C TYR A 80 -0.47 -13.74 -14.72
N TYR A 81 -0.04 -14.91 -14.31
CA TYR A 81 1.08 -15.05 -13.41
C TYR A 81 1.95 -16.26 -13.79
N ILE A 82 3.21 -16.15 -13.42
CA ILE A 82 4.20 -17.23 -13.47
C ILE A 82 4.77 -17.42 -12.08
N ALA A 83 4.68 -18.62 -11.54
CA ALA A 83 5.33 -18.98 -10.29
C ALA A 83 6.75 -19.45 -10.59
N GLY A 84 7.74 -18.77 -10.02
CA GLY A 84 9.16 -19.03 -10.30
C GLY A 84 9.73 -18.15 -11.43
N LEU A 85 10.86 -18.55 -11.97
CA LEU A 85 11.48 -17.88 -13.11
C LEU A 85 10.71 -18.20 -14.41
N PRO A 86 10.46 -17.20 -15.26
CA PRO A 86 9.77 -17.40 -16.52
C PRO A 86 10.60 -18.33 -17.44
N LYS A 87 9.95 -19.39 -17.92
CA LYS A 87 10.50 -20.24 -18.97
C LYS A 87 9.94 -19.77 -20.31
N TYR A 88 10.74 -19.03 -21.05
CA TYR A 88 10.30 -18.37 -22.29
C TYR A 88 9.97 -19.35 -23.44
N ASP A 89 10.39 -20.61 -23.30
CA ASP A 89 10.14 -21.64 -24.31
C ASP A 89 8.75 -22.27 -24.17
N ASP A 90 8.21 -22.33 -22.93
CA ASP A 90 6.95 -23.01 -22.62
C ASP A 90 5.83 -22.01 -22.29
N PRO A 91 4.85 -21.79 -23.18
CA PRO A 91 3.72 -20.90 -22.90
C PRO A 91 2.78 -21.42 -21.78
N THR A 92 2.91 -22.71 -21.42
CA THR A 92 2.10 -23.35 -20.36
C THR A 92 2.45 -22.89 -18.97
N CYS A 93 3.63 -22.25 -18.78
CA CYS A 93 4.02 -21.67 -17.48
C CYS A 93 3.19 -20.44 -17.13
N LEU A 94 2.58 -19.77 -18.13
CA LEU A 94 1.72 -18.62 -17.96
C LEU A 94 0.30 -19.06 -17.60
N LYS A 95 -0.10 -18.81 -16.36
CA LYS A 95 -1.43 -19.16 -15.86
C LYS A 95 -2.32 -17.94 -15.82
N LYS A 96 -3.51 -18.06 -16.40
CA LYS A 96 -4.55 -17.02 -16.32
C LYS A 96 -5.19 -17.05 -14.95
N THR A 97 -5.43 -15.88 -14.36
CA THR A 97 -6.14 -15.73 -13.09
C THR A 97 -7.10 -14.55 -13.15
N THR A 98 -7.85 -14.35 -12.09
CA THR A 98 -8.78 -13.23 -11.92
C THR A 98 -8.34 -12.32 -10.80
N TRP A 99 -8.93 -11.12 -10.74
CA TRP A 99 -8.73 -10.20 -9.64
C TRP A 99 -9.50 -10.62 -8.41
N GLY A 100 -9.00 -10.28 -7.22
CA GLY A 100 -9.70 -10.41 -5.96
C GLY A 100 -9.38 -11.69 -5.18
N LYS A 101 -10.27 -12.00 -4.23
CA LYS A 101 -10.04 -12.99 -3.17
C LYS A 101 -9.81 -14.42 -3.71
N ASP A 102 -10.58 -14.82 -4.71
CA ASP A 102 -10.50 -16.18 -5.29
C ASP A 102 -9.53 -16.27 -6.48
N GLY A 103 -8.94 -15.15 -6.90
CA GLY A 103 -7.99 -15.05 -7.99
C GLY A 103 -6.55 -14.93 -7.52
N ILE A 104 -5.89 -13.86 -7.96
CA ILE A 104 -4.46 -13.64 -7.70
C ILE A 104 -4.11 -13.64 -6.20
N ARG A 105 -5.00 -13.12 -5.33
CA ARG A 105 -4.77 -13.11 -3.88
C ARG A 105 -4.63 -14.53 -3.33
N LYS A 106 -5.51 -15.43 -3.74
CA LYS A 106 -5.44 -16.84 -3.35
C LYS A 106 -4.13 -17.46 -3.80
N VAL A 107 -3.71 -17.19 -5.04
CA VAL A 107 -2.44 -17.69 -5.59
C VAL A 107 -1.26 -17.20 -4.75
N LEU A 108 -1.22 -15.92 -4.40
CA LEU A 108 -0.14 -15.33 -3.59
C LEU A 108 -0.09 -15.92 -2.17
N ILE A 109 -1.25 -16.11 -1.53
CA ILE A 109 -1.33 -16.66 -0.17
C ILE A 109 -0.99 -18.15 -0.14
N SER A 110 -1.51 -18.92 -1.11
CA SER A 110 -1.32 -20.38 -1.15
C SER A 110 -0.02 -20.80 -1.82
N HIS A 111 0.82 -19.85 -2.26
CA HIS A 111 2.09 -20.17 -2.90
C HIS A 111 3.01 -20.89 -1.93
N VAL A 112 3.40 -22.11 -2.30
CA VAL A 112 4.32 -22.94 -1.56
C VAL A 112 5.70 -22.88 -2.24
N THR A 113 6.72 -22.57 -1.47
CA THR A 113 8.11 -22.54 -1.94
C THR A 113 8.71 -23.95 -1.94
N GLU A 114 9.86 -24.12 -2.59
CA GLU A 114 10.60 -25.40 -2.59
C GLU A 114 10.90 -25.92 -1.17
N ASP A 115 11.07 -25.02 -0.23
CA ASP A 115 11.30 -25.34 1.19
C ASP A 115 9.99 -25.76 1.90
N GLY A 116 8.86 -25.93 1.19
CA GLY A 116 7.56 -26.30 1.76
C GLY A 116 6.90 -25.22 2.61
N THR A 117 7.42 -23.99 2.60
CA THR A 117 6.91 -22.87 3.39
C THR A 117 5.95 -22.01 2.58
N GLN A 118 5.03 -21.35 3.27
CA GLN A 118 4.11 -20.36 2.71
C GLN A 118 4.46 -18.96 3.27
N PRO A 119 5.38 -18.24 2.65
CA PRO A 119 5.93 -17.00 3.22
C PRO A 119 4.87 -15.92 3.41
N VAL A 120 3.95 -15.77 2.48
CA VAL A 120 2.88 -14.75 2.56
C VAL A 120 1.94 -15.05 3.73
N GLN A 121 1.56 -16.31 3.93
CA GLN A 121 0.69 -16.69 5.04
C GLN A 121 1.36 -16.43 6.39
N GLN A 122 2.66 -16.71 6.51
CA GLN A 122 3.41 -16.44 7.75
C GLN A 122 3.48 -14.93 8.05
N VAL A 123 3.73 -14.10 7.04
CA VAL A 123 3.73 -12.64 7.18
C VAL A 123 2.35 -12.13 7.58
N MET A 124 1.28 -12.64 6.97
CA MET A 124 -0.10 -12.25 7.31
C MET A 124 -0.47 -12.64 8.74
N LEU A 125 -0.09 -13.83 9.20
CA LEU A 125 -0.31 -14.26 10.59
C LEU A 125 0.47 -13.40 11.59
N ALA A 126 1.71 -13.02 11.27
CA ALA A 126 2.50 -12.15 12.11
C ALA A 126 1.89 -10.74 12.19
N LYS A 127 1.38 -10.22 11.06
CA LYS A 127 0.65 -8.95 11.03
C LYS A 127 -0.62 -9.01 11.86
N ALA A 128 -1.43 -10.07 11.75
CA ALA A 128 -2.65 -10.22 12.53
C ALA A 128 -2.37 -10.17 14.05
N LYS A 129 -1.30 -10.84 14.51
CA LYS A 129 -0.87 -10.75 15.91
C LYS A 129 -0.44 -9.34 16.33
N LEU A 130 0.21 -8.59 15.44
CA LEU A 130 0.57 -7.20 15.68
C LEU A 130 -0.67 -6.31 15.78
N ASP A 131 -1.64 -6.52 14.90
CA ASP A 131 -2.92 -5.81 14.90
C ASP A 131 -3.72 -6.08 16.18
N GLU A 132 -3.76 -7.33 16.66
CA GLU A 132 -4.35 -7.70 17.96
C GLU A 132 -3.67 -6.99 19.12
N LYS A 133 -2.34 -6.91 19.14
CA LYS A 133 -1.59 -6.16 20.17
C LYS A 133 -1.95 -4.68 20.17
N LYS A 134 -2.11 -4.08 18.98
CA LYS A 134 -2.51 -2.68 18.85
C LYS A 134 -3.94 -2.46 19.35
N LEU A 135 -4.86 -3.38 19.05
CA LEU A 135 -6.25 -3.32 19.53
C LEU A 135 -6.35 -3.50 21.06
N ALA A 136 -5.52 -4.37 21.64
CA ALA A 136 -5.47 -4.58 23.08
C ALA A 136 -4.88 -3.38 23.86
N ASN A 137 -4.03 -2.58 23.22
CA ASN A 137 -3.39 -1.40 23.81
C ASN A 137 -3.69 -0.13 23.01
N PRO A 138 -4.75 0.62 23.33
CA PRO A 138 -5.10 1.86 22.61
C PRO A 138 -3.99 2.91 22.59
N ASN A 139 -3.09 2.89 23.60
CA ASN A 139 -1.95 3.79 23.69
C ASN A 139 -0.69 3.30 22.99
N TYR A 140 -0.79 2.22 22.18
CA TYR A 140 0.36 1.71 21.44
C TYR A 140 0.81 2.72 20.37
N PRO A 141 2.07 3.23 20.43
CA PRO A 141 2.52 4.29 19.54
C PRO A 141 2.52 3.83 18.07
N ASP A 142 1.93 4.64 17.19
CA ASP A 142 1.90 4.36 15.74
C ASP A 142 3.30 4.20 15.13
N SER A 143 4.29 4.93 15.67
CA SER A 143 5.69 4.82 15.24
C SER A 143 6.29 3.43 15.49
N LEU A 144 5.98 2.82 16.63
CA LEU A 144 6.41 1.46 16.97
C LEU A 144 5.67 0.44 16.10
N TYR A 145 4.37 0.61 15.94
CA TYR A 145 3.57 -0.24 15.05
C TYR A 145 4.13 -0.27 13.62
N ASN A 146 4.40 0.90 13.03
CA ASN A 146 4.95 0.99 11.68
C ASN A 146 6.35 0.38 11.58
N LYS A 147 7.18 0.53 12.62
CA LYS A 147 8.50 -0.08 12.68
C LYS A 147 8.44 -1.60 12.76
N GLU A 148 7.55 -2.16 13.58
CA GLU A 148 7.34 -3.60 13.65
C GLU A 148 6.71 -4.15 12.37
N LEU A 149 5.75 -3.43 11.79
CA LEU A 149 5.13 -3.79 10.50
C LEU A 149 6.16 -3.84 9.36
N SER A 150 7.08 -2.87 9.29
CA SER A 150 8.14 -2.87 8.27
C SER A 150 9.11 -4.05 8.45
N LYS A 151 9.45 -4.42 9.69
CA LYS A 151 10.25 -5.61 10.00
C LYS A 151 9.54 -6.89 9.55
N ILE A 152 8.26 -7.05 9.87
CA ILE A 152 7.47 -8.20 9.44
C ILE A 152 7.43 -8.29 7.91
N LYS A 153 7.20 -7.18 7.21
CA LYS A 153 7.21 -7.12 5.73
C LYS A 153 8.58 -7.45 5.12
N SER A 154 9.68 -7.13 5.81
CA SER A 154 11.04 -7.49 5.38
C SER A 154 11.40 -8.95 5.65
N GLY A 155 10.54 -9.67 6.40
CA GLY A 155 10.73 -11.07 6.75
C GLY A 155 11.38 -11.31 8.12
N GLU A 156 11.52 -10.28 8.94
CA GLU A 156 12.00 -10.43 10.32
C GLU A 156 10.80 -10.69 11.24
N ILE A 157 10.54 -11.96 11.53
CA ILE A 157 9.46 -12.41 12.40
C ILE A 157 10.05 -13.04 13.66
N ASN A 158 9.71 -12.50 14.84
CA ASN A 158 10.19 -12.98 16.14
C ASN A 158 11.73 -13.10 16.25
N GLY A 159 12.47 -12.17 15.62
CA GLY A 159 13.93 -12.19 15.61
C GLY A 159 14.57 -13.21 14.65
N GLN A 160 13.78 -13.95 13.90
CA GLN A 160 14.23 -14.83 12.83
C GLN A 160 13.98 -14.19 11.47
N LYS A 161 14.97 -14.30 10.57
CA LYS A 161 14.85 -13.80 9.19
C LYS A 161 14.30 -14.91 8.30
N ILE A 162 13.09 -14.71 7.79
CA ILE A 162 12.42 -15.62 6.87
C ILE A 162 12.56 -15.07 5.45
N SER A 163 12.79 -15.94 4.49
CA SER A 163 12.79 -15.57 3.08
C SER A 163 11.38 -15.15 2.66
N THR A 164 11.22 -13.91 2.20
CA THR A 164 9.94 -13.34 1.78
C THR A 164 9.72 -13.52 0.29
N LEU A 165 8.45 -13.59 -0.11
CA LEU A 165 8.07 -13.61 -1.53
C LEU A 165 8.45 -12.29 -2.20
N THR A 166 9.03 -12.39 -3.39
CA THR A 166 9.31 -11.24 -4.26
C THR A 166 8.35 -11.29 -5.45
N VAL A 167 7.63 -10.21 -5.69
CA VAL A 167 6.68 -10.13 -6.81
C VAL A 167 7.19 -9.15 -7.84
N ILE A 168 7.24 -9.57 -9.10
CA ILE A 168 7.58 -8.73 -10.24
C ILE A 168 6.30 -8.45 -11.01
N ILE A 169 5.92 -7.18 -11.11
CA ILE A 169 4.71 -6.74 -11.83
C ILE A 169 5.14 -6.16 -13.16
N LYS A 170 4.66 -6.74 -14.25
CA LYS A 170 4.91 -6.30 -15.62
C LYS A 170 3.59 -5.94 -16.28
N ALA A 171 3.44 -4.69 -16.68
CA ALA A 171 2.25 -4.20 -17.34
C ALA A 171 2.48 -4.07 -18.83
N THR A 172 1.53 -4.57 -19.66
CA THR A 172 1.55 -4.36 -21.11
C THR A 172 1.22 -2.91 -21.44
N ASP A 173 1.69 -2.40 -22.57
CA ASP A 173 1.40 -1.03 -23.02
C ASP A 173 -0.11 -0.79 -23.22
N LYS A 174 -0.87 -1.85 -23.44
CA LYS A 174 -2.34 -1.82 -23.58
C LYS A 174 -3.09 -1.98 -22.27
N SER A 175 -2.39 -2.18 -21.15
CA SER A 175 -3.02 -2.36 -19.86
C SER A 175 -3.53 -1.03 -19.32
N ALA A 176 -4.71 -1.03 -18.69
CA ALA A 176 -5.23 0.14 -18.02
C ALA A 176 -4.44 0.39 -16.71
N TYR A 177 -4.10 1.65 -16.44
CA TYR A 177 -3.44 2.06 -15.18
C TYR A 177 -4.18 1.57 -13.92
N LYS A 178 -5.51 1.51 -13.99
CA LYS A 178 -6.37 0.93 -12.95
C LYS A 178 -5.92 -0.49 -12.54
N ASN A 179 -5.50 -1.31 -13.50
CA ASN A 179 -5.11 -2.68 -13.24
C ASN A 179 -3.75 -2.78 -12.55
N LEU A 180 -2.84 -1.85 -12.86
CA LEU A 180 -1.58 -1.72 -12.14
C LEU A 180 -1.84 -1.35 -10.67
N ILE A 181 -2.72 -0.38 -10.42
CA ILE A 181 -3.11 -0.01 -9.04
C ILE A 181 -3.74 -1.18 -8.31
N ARG A 182 -4.63 -1.95 -8.95
CA ARG A 182 -5.20 -3.17 -8.36
C ARG A 182 -4.14 -4.20 -7.99
N ALA A 183 -3.12 -4.38 -8.84
CA ALA A 183 -2.01 -5.28 -8.51
C ALA A 183 -1.25 -4.79 -7.28
N LEU A 184 -1.00 -3.49 -7.15
CA LEU A 184 -0.36 -2.90 -5.97
C LEU A 184 -1.23 -3.04 -4.71
N ASP A 185 -2.54 -2.87 -4.83
CA ASP A 185 -3.48 -3.08 -3.72
C ASP A 185 -3.41 -4.53 -3.22
N GLU A 186 -3.36 -5.51 -4.12
CA GLU A 186 -3.20 -6.92 -3.74
C GLU A 186 -1.89 -7.19 -3.00
N MET A 187 -0.79 -6.51 -3.37
CA MET A 187 0.48 -6.60 -2.63
C MET A 187 0.33 -6.07 -1.20
N GLN A 188 -0.37 -4.96 -1.03
CA GLN A 188 -0.63 -4.38 0.31
C GLN A 188 -1.54 -5.26 1.15
N ILE A 189 -2.62 -5.77 0.56
CA ILE A 189 -3.56 -6.68 1.25
C ILE A 189 -2.83 -7.94 1.73
N CYS A 190 -1.98 -8.52 0.88
CA CYS A 190 -1.17 -9.70 1.20
C CYS A 190 0.05 -9.37 2.07
N SER A 191 0.27 -8.08 2.40
CA SER A 191 1.43 -7.62 3.19
C SER A 191 2.78 -8.01 2.58
N ILE A 192 2.86 -8.09 1.26
CA ILE A 192 4.09 -8.37 0.53
C ILE A 192 4.95 -7.12 0.54
N GLY A 193 6.14 -7.21 1.17
CA GLY A 193 7.06 -6.09 1.30
C GLY A 193 8.01 -5.92 0.11
N LYS A 194 8.25 -6.99 -0.66
CA LYS A 194 9.19 -6.96 -1.79
C LYS A 194 8.45 -7.13 -3.10
N TYR A 195 8.25 -6.03 -3.82
CA TYR A 195 7.72 -6.06 -5.18
C TYR A 195 8.45 -5.05 -6.07
N VAL A 196 8.51 -5.34 -7.35
CA VAL A 196 9.16 -4.52 -8.37
C VAL A 196 8.19 -4.32 -9.52
N ILE A 197 8.10 -3.10 -10.01
CA ILE A 197 7.40 -2.82 -11.27
C ILE A 197 8.46 -2.76 -12.36
N ASP A 198 8.37 -3.64 -13.33
CA ASP A 198 9.34 -3.73 -14.43
C ASP A 198 8.63 -3.63 -15.78
N LYS A 199 9.40 -3.28 -16.79
CA LYS A 199 8.92 -3.23 -18.18
C LYS A 199 8.88 -4.63 -18.77
N ILE A 200 8.01 -4.82 -19.75
CA ILE A 200 7.97 -6.06 -20.53
C ILE A 200 9.21 -6.10 -21.42
N ASN A 201 9.95 -7.18 -21.31
CA ASN A 201 11.10 -7.45 -22.14
C ASN A 201 10.64 -8.09 -23.49
N PRO A 202 11.45 -8.04 -24.55
CA PRO A 202 11.11 -8.67 -25.83
C PRO A 202 10.79 -10.17 -25.73
N ASP A 203 11.41 -10.86 -24.76
CA ASP A 203 11.16 -12.29 -24.54
C ASP A 203 9.84 -12.54 -23.80
N ASP A 204 9.48 -11.65 -22.85
CA ASP A 204 8.15 -11.64 -22.23
C ASP A 204 7.06 -11.41 -23.28
N GLN A 205 7.30 -10.48 -24.24
CA GLN A 205 6.36 -10.19 -25.31
C GLN A 205 6.12 -11.42 -26.19
N LYS A 206 7.18 -12.13 -26.59
CA LYS A 206 7.06 -13.37 -27.34
C LYS A 206 6.26 -14.43 -26.60
N LEU A 207 6.47 -14.54 -25.27
CA LEU A 207 5.74 -15.48 -24.42
C LEU A 207 4.24 -15.14 -24.38
N LEU A 208 3.92 -13.86 -24.21
CA LEU A 208 2.55 -13.36 -24.18
C LEU A 208 1.85 -13.56 -25.55
N ASP A 209 2.55 -13.31 -26.65
CA ASP A 209 2.04 -13.50 -28.01
C ASP A 209 1.76 -14.98 -28.29
N LYS A 210 2.66 -15.89 -27.88
CA LYS A 210 2.47 -17.35 -27.98
C LYS A 210 1.27 -17.84 -27.15
N ALA A 211 1.03 -17.20 -25.99
CA ALA A 211 -0.11 -17.50 -25.13
C ALA A 211 -1.42 -16.83 -25.58
N GLY A 212 -1.41 -16.06 -26.66
CA GLY A 212 -2.59 -15.36 -27.18
C GLY A 212 -3.08 -14.19 -26.33
N VAL A 213 -2.21 -13.62 -25.52
CA VAL A 213 -2.51 -12.46 -24.68
C VAL A 213 -2.35 -11.20 -25.52
N LYS A 214 -3.44 -10.45 -25.71
CA LYS A 214 -3.45 -9.19 -26.48
C LYS A 214 -3.41 -7.97 -25.55
#